data_a18e9d9492585615d6f1b9c7bfb8c1d5
#
_entry.id   a18e9d9492585615d6f1b9c7bfb8c1d5
#
_cell.length_a   1.000
_cell.length_b   1.000
_cell.length_c   1.000
_cell.angle_alpha   90.00
_cell.angle_beta   90.00
_cell.angle_gamma   90.00
#
_symmetry.space_group_name_H-M   'P 1'
#
loop_
_entity.id
_entity.type
_entity.pdbx_description
1 polymer ?
#
loop_
_entity_poly.entity_id
_entity_poly.type
_entity_poly.pdbx_seq_one_letter_code
_entity_poly.pdbx_strand_id
1 'polypeptide(L)'
;SKIHVEIPEGQDYLVVIKDRRGRIVNHGYLRAGTTGKFDVDNGAHTTFFITGRGWNAAKQVPCQDCGTLHGYFNSGVSITKSDEEFLSNHILTFTMQTSFNGNFSPENSDLEELL
;
A
#
# COMPACT_ATOMS: atom_id res chain seq x y z
N SER A 1 13.98 -9.51 1.08
CA SER A 1 13.87 -8.05 0.93
C SER A 1 12.81 -7.48 1.86
N LYS A 2 12.85 -6.19 2.08
CA LYS A 2 11.89 -5.49 2.93
C LYS A 2 11.41 -4.22 2.26
N ILE A 3 10.15 -3.88 2.51
CA ILE A 3 9.57 -2.61 2.10
C ILE A 3 9.17 -1.86 3.36
N HIS A 4 9.76 -0.69 3.57
CA HIS A 4 9.43 0.19 4.69
C HIS A 4 8.57 1.34 4.17
N VAL A 5 7.50 1.66 4.90
CA VAL A 5 6.60 2.75 4.52
C VAL A 5 6.47 3.70 5.71
N GLU A 6 6.93 4.92 5.54
CA GLU A 6 6.87 5.97 6.56
C GLU A 6 5.62 6.80 6.34
N ILE A 7 4.73 6.82 7.33
CA ILE A 7 3.45 7.50 7.26
C ILE A 7 3.53 8.82 8.03
N PRO A 8 3.14 9.94 7.41
CA PRO A 8 3.13 11.23 8.10
C PRO A 8 1.99 11.29 9.12
N GLU A 9 2.07 12.23 10.02
CA GLU A 9 0.96 12.52 10.92
C GLU A 9 -0.23 13.07 10.14
N GLY A 10 -1.43 12.80 10.63
CA GLY A 10 -2.67 13.34 10.07
C GLY A 10 -3.41 12.42 9.11
N GLN A 11 -2.82 11.30 8.69
CA GLN A 11 -3.49 10.39 7.76
C GLN A 11 -3.05 8.95 7.99
N ASP A 12 -4.02 8.05 8.16
CA ASP A 12 -3.77 6.62 8.20
C ASP A 12 -3.73 6.05 6.79
N TYR A 13 -2.99 4.98 6.61
CA TYR A 13 -2.83 4.31 5.31
C TYR A 13 -3.04 2.82 5.41
N LEU A 14 -3.66 2.26 4.40
CA LEU A 14 -3.60 0.83 4.12
C LEU A 14 -2.56 0.62 3.02
N VAL A 15 -1.59 -0.24 3.27
CA VAL A 15 -0.54 -0.57 2.31
C VAL A 15 -0.79 -1.98 1.80
N VAL A 16 -0.76 -2.16 0.49
CA VAL A 16 -0.93 -3.46 -0.15
C VAL A 16 0.23 -3.68 -1.11
N ILE A 17 0.91 -4.80 -0.97
CA ILE A 17 2.06 -5.14 -1.82
C ILE A 17 1.69 -6.33 -2.67
N LYS A 18 1.85 -6.19 -3.97
CA LYS A 18 1.61 -7.25 -4.95
C LYS A 18 2.89 -7.67 -5.64
N ASP A 19 2.99 -8.94 -5.99
CA ASP A 19 4.08 -9.46 -6.81
C ASP A 19 3.83 -9.18 -8.30
N ARG A 20 4.75 -9.64 -9.15
CA ARG A 20 4.63 -9.47 -10.60
C ARG A 20 3.39 -10.14 -11.18
N ARG A 21 2.88 -11.18 -10.53
CA ARG A 21 1.68 -11.89 -10.96
C ARG A 21 0.39 -11.22 -10.49
N GLY A 22 0.50 -10.10 -9.76
CA GLY A 22 -0.64 -9.39 -9.21
C GLY A 22 -1.20 -10.01 -7.94
N ARG A 23 -0.48 -10.93 -7.29
CA ARG A 23 -0.92 -11.53 -6.03
C ARG A 23 -0.53 -10.64 -4.86
N ILE A 24 -1.43 -10.53 -3.90
CA ILE A 24 -1.12 -9.83 -2.65
C ILE A 24 -0.16 -10.69 -1.84
N VAL A 25 1.04 -10.17 -1.61
CA VAL A 25 2.07 -10.90 -0.85
C VAL A 25 2.22 -10.37 0.56
N ASN A 26 1.82 -9.14 0.80
CA ASN A 26 1.76 -8.57 2.15
C ASN A 26 0.84 -7.35 2.16
N HIS A 27 0.27 -7.03 3.31
CA HIS A 27 -0.54 -5.83 3.48
C HIS A 27 -0.65 -5.48 4.96
N GLY A 28 -0.98 -4.24 5.26
CA GLY A 28 -1.16 -3.79 6.64
C GLY A 28 -1.72 -2.39 6.74
N TYR A 29 -2.46 -2.16 7.82
CA TYR A 29 -2.99 -0.85 8.17
C TYR A 29 -1.96 -0.12 9.03
N LEU A 30 -1.59 1.08 8.62
CA LEU A 30 -0.61 1.91 9.31
C LEU A 30 -1.27 3.19 9.81
N ARG A 31 -1.15 3.42 11.11
CA ARG A 31 -1.65 4.65 11.71
C ARG A 31 -0.75 5.83 11.36
N ALA A 32 -1.34 7.02 11.35
CA ALA A 32 -0.62 8.26 11.16
C ALA A 32 0.59 8.35 12.08
N GLY A 33 1.73 8.79 11.54
CA GLY A 33 2.95 8.98 12.29
C GLY A 33 3.77 7.70 12.54
N THR A 34 3.40 6.57 11.95
CA THR A 34 4.11 5.30 12.15
C THR A 34 4.90 4.89 10.91
N THR A 35 5.77 3.90 11.10
CA THR A 35 6.51 3.28 9.99
C THR A 35 6.16 1.80 9.95
N GLY A 36 5.67 1.35 8.80
CA GLY A 36 5.41 -0.07 8.55
C GLY A 36 6.63 -0.75 7.94
N LYS A 37 6.85 -1.99 8.31
CA LYS A 37 7.93 -2.81 7.78
C LYS A 37 7.33 -4.12 7.27
N PHE A 38 7.50 -4.37 5.98
CA PHE A 38 6.91 -5.53 5.32
C PHE A 38 8.01 -6.42 4.77
N ASP A 39 7.98 -7.69 5.13
CA ASP A 39 8.88 -8.68 4.54
C ASP A 39 8.30 -9.16 3.22
N VAL A 40 9.13 -9.23 2.19
CA VAL A 40 8.75 -9.71 0.87
C VAL A 40 9.89 -10.57 0.29
N ASP A 41 9.53 -11.48 -0.58
CA ASP A 41 10.54 -12.25 -1.31
C ASP A 41 11.30 -11.35 -2.28
N ASN A 42 12.46 -11.78 -2.72
CA ASN A 42 13.15 -11.11 -3.81
C ASN A 42 12.32 -11.20 -5.09
N GLY A 43 12.37 -10.17 -5.91
CA GLY A 43 11.62 -10.09 -7.16
C GLY A 43 10.96 -8.74 -7.35
N ALA A 44 10.07 -8.67 -8.33
CA ALA A 44 9.38 -7.44 -8.68
C ALA A 44 8.11 -7.27 -7.85
N HIS A 45 7.91 -6.07 -7.32
CA HIS A 45 6.76 -5.74 -6.47
C HIS A 45 6.20 -4.37 -6.83
N THR A 46 4.89 -4.25 -6.71
CA THR A 46 4.17 -2.97 -6.80
C THR A 46 3.47 -2.71 -5.48
N THR A 47 3.66 -1.52 -4.93
CA THR A 47 3.07 -1.14 -3.64
C THR A 47 1.93 -0.17 -3.87
N PHE A 48 0.77 -0.47 -3.26
CA PHE A 48 -0.42 0.38 -3.31
C PHE A 48 -0.57 1.09 -1.96
N PHE A 49 -0.88 2.37 -2.02
CA PHE A 49 -1.06 3.22 -0.85
C PHE A 49 -2.50 3.71 -0.86
N ILE A 50 -3.27 3.35 0.17
CA ILE A 50 -4.70 3.59 0.22
C ILE A 50 -5.03 4.44 1.43
N THR A 51 -5.73 5.54 1.21
CA THR A 51 -6.27 6.38 2.27
C THR A 51 -7.78 6.35 2.22
N GLY A 52 -8.42 6.71 3.33
CA GLY A 52 -9.88 6.73 3.40
C GLY A 52 -10.36 7.18 4.78
N ARG A 53 -11.64 6.98 5.03
CA ARG A 53 -12.29 7.32 6.29
C ARG A 53 -12.99 6.10 6.87
N GLY A 54 -12.96 5.99 8.20
CA GLY A 54 -13.66 4.93 8.88
C GLY A 54 -13.01 3.58 8.64
N TRP A 55 -11.84 3.37 9.20
CA TRP A 55 -11.18 2.06 9.11
C TRP A 55 -12.06 0.99 9.73
N ASN A 56 -12.29 -0.09 8.99
CA ASN A 56 -13.09 -1.22 9.43
C ASN A 56 -12.29 -2.50 9.26
N ALA A 57 -11.76 -3.01 10.37
CA ALA A 57 -10.92 -4.21 10.38
C ALA A 57 -11.70 -5.48 10.01
N ALA A 58 -13.01 -5.46 10.16
CA ALA A 58 -13.87 -6.61 9.85
C ALA A 58 -14.28 -6.67 8.37
N LYS A 59 -14.04 -5.61 7.62
CA LYS A 59 -14.41 -5.55 6.21
C LYS A 59 -13.44 -6.38 5.39
N GLN A 60 -13.96 -7.24 4.53
CA GLN A 60 -13.15 -8.04 3.63
C GLN A 60 -13.39 -7.60 2.20
N VAL A 61 -12.32 -7.42 1.45
CA VAL A 61 -12.38 -7.05 0.04
C VAL A 61 -11.73 -8.18 -0.77
N PRO A 62 -12.53 -9.05 -1.40
CA PRO A 62 -11.96 -10.13 -2.20
C PRO A 62 -11.39 -9.59 -3.50
N CYS A 63 -10.27 -10.16 -3.89
CA CYS A 63 -9.61 -9.85 -5.14
C CYS A 63 -9.65 -11.12 -6.00
N GLN A 64 -10.06 -10.97 -7.25
CA GLN A 64 -10.06 -12.10 -8.16
C GLN A 64 -8.61 -12.49 -8.46
N ASP A 65 -8.25 -13.74 -8.14
CA ASP A 65 -6.93 -14.32 -8.40
C ASP A 65 -5.76 -13.67 -7.66
N CYS A 66 -6.00 -12.77 -6.70
CA CYS A 66 -4.90 -12.13 -5.98
C CYS A 66 -4.96 -12.25 -4.45
N GLY A 67 -6.08 -12.70 -3.90
CA GLY A 67 -6.24 -12.87 -2.46
C GLY A 67 -7.38 -12.04 -1.89
N THR A 68 -7.40 -11.87 -0.58
CA THR A 68 -8.43 -11.09 0.10
C THR A 68 -7.78 -10.08 1.03
N LEU A 69 -8.21 -8.83 0.94
CA LEU A 69 -7.83 -7.81 1.90
C LEU A 69 -8.66 -7.98 3.17
N HIS A 70 -8.00 -8.00 4.32
CA HIS A 70 -8.64 -8.08 5.63
C HIS A 70 -8.58 -6.71 6.29
N GLY A 71 -9.66 -5.97 6.18
CA GLY A 71 -9.77 -4.60 6.64
C GLY A 71 -9.75 -3.61 5.49
N TYR A 72 -10.61 -2.60 5.58
CA TYR A 72 -10.71 -1.58 4.55
C TYR A 72 -11.39 -0.34 5.11
N PHE A 73 -11.28 0.79 4.39
CA PHE A 73 -11.97 2.02 4.76
C PHE A 73 -13.44 1.97 4.32
N ASN A 74 -14.31 2.63 5.08
CA ASN A 74 -15.75 2.66 4.77
C ASN A 74 -16.10 3.66 3.67
N SER A 75 -15.35 4.75 3.54
CA SER A 75 -15.66 5.78 2.54
C SER A 75 -14.43 6.62 2.22
N GLY A 76 -14.55 7.45 1.18
CA GLY A 76 -13.53 8.44 0.83
C GLY A 76 -12.21 7.82 0.39
N VAL A 77 -12.24 6.66 -0.22
CA VAL A 77 -11.02 5.91 -0.58
C VAL A 77 -10.29 6.58 -1.73
N SER A 78 -8.99 6.76 -1.55
CA SER A 78 -8.07 7.22 -2.58
C SER A 78 -6.91 6.24 -2.66
N ILE A 79 -6.59 5.81 -3.87
CA ILE A 79 -5.58 4.79 -4.12
C ILE A 79 -4.50 5.35 -5.03
N THR A 80 -3.24 5.20 -4.60
CA THR A 80 -2.08 5.48 -5.44
C THR A 80 -1.19 4.25 -5.47
N LYS A 81 -0.34 4.14 -6.47
CA LYS A 81 0.58 3.00 -6.57
C LYS A 81 1.98 3.46 -6.92
N SER A 82 2.96 2.69 -6.51
CA SER A 82 4.34 2.88 -6.93
C SER A 82 4.57 2.29 -8.32
N ASP A 83 5.71 2.64 -8.92
CA ASP A 83 6.22 1.88 -10.05
C ASP A 83 6.59 0.47 -9.59
N GLU A 84 6.66 -0.46 -10.54
CA GLU A 84 7.18 -1.79 -10.23
C GLU A 84 8.66 -1.68 -9.86
N GLU A 85 9.03 -2.22 -8.68
CA GLU A 85 10.39 -2.19 -8.19
C GLU A 85 10.93 -3.61 -8.05
N PHE A 86 12.11 -3.84 -8.58
CA PHE A 86 12.78 -5.13 -8.44
C PHE A 86 13.69 -5.10 -7.21
N LEU A 87 13.46 -6.04 -6.29
CA LEU A 87 14.19 -6.13 -5.03
C LEU A 87 15.02 -7.41 -4.98
N SER A 88 16.28 -7.27 -4.62
CA SER A 88 17.18 -8.41 -4.41
C SER A 88 18.01 -8.13 -3.16
N ASN A 89 17.68 -8.77 -2.05
CA ASN A 89 18.32 -8.56 -0.74
C ASN A 89 18.43 -7.07 -0.40
N HIS A 90 17.31 -6.36 -0.53
CA HIS A 90 17.30 -4.90 -0.45
C HIS A 90 16.18 -4.43 0.48
N ILE A 91 16.36 -3.22 1.02
CA ILE A 91 15.32 -2.50 1.77
C ILE A 91 14.91 -1.29 0.95
N LEU A 92 13.66 -1.26 0.54
CA LEU A 92 13.09 -0.13 -0.18
C LEU A 92 12.23 0.68 0.80
N THR A 93 12.47 1.99 0.87
CA THR A 93 11.71 2.87 1.77
C THR A 93 10.87 3.85 0.96
N PHE A 94 9.58 3.88 1.26
CA PHE A 94 8.67 4.90 0.77
C PHE A 94 8.33 5.86 1.91
N THR A 95 8.38 7.15 1.63
CA THR A 95 7.97 8.18 2.59
C THR A 95 6.76 8.92 2.04
N MET A 96 5.61 8.76 2.71
CA MET A 96 4.39 9.44 2.33
C MET A 96 4.42 10.87 2.86
N GLN A 97 3.80 11.80 2.13
CA GLN A 97 3.78 13.21 2.49
C GLN A 97 2.35 13.72 2.62
N THR A 98 2.14 14.64 3.55
CA THR A 98 0.84 15.26 3.76
C THR A 98 0.50 16.33 2.75
N SER A 99 1.49 16.80 2.00
CA SER A 99 1.37 17.92 1.07
C SER A 99 1.56 17.44 -0.36
N PHE A 100 0.67 17.87 -1.26
CA PHE A 100 0.77 17.55 -2.68
C PHE A 100 1.74 18.45 -3.44
N ASN A 101 2.45 19.34 -2.77
CA ASN A 101 3.42 20.23 -3.38
C ASN A 101 4.82 19.61 -3.47
N GLY A 102 4.96 18.36 -3.07
CA GLY A 102 6.22 17.66 -3.16
C GLY A 102 6.55 17.19 -4.56
N ASN A 103 7.79 16.79 -4.75
CA ASN A 103 8.26 16.24 -6.02
C ASN A 103 7.84 14.78 -6.23
N PHE A 104 7.16 14.20 -5.27
CA PHE A 104 6.68 12.85 -5.34
C PHE A 104 5.24 12.84 -5.82
N SER A 105 5.04 12.28 -7.00
CA SER A 105 3.71 12.18 -7.60
C SER A 105 3.48 10.72 -7.99
N PRO A 106 3.03 9.88 -7.04
CA PRO A 106 2.70 8.51 -7.39
C PRO A 106 1.54 8.51 -8.38
N GLU A 107 1.56 7.56 -9.29
CA GLU A 107 0.51 7.40 -10.25
C GLU A 107 -0.80 7.05 -9.54
N ASN A 108 -1.87 7.78 -9.85
CA ASN A 108 -3.19 7.47 -9.32
C ASN A 108 -3.65 6.12 -9.85
N SER A 109 -4.29 5.38 -8.98
CA SER A 109 -4.85 4.08 -9.29
C SER A 109 -6.31 4.03 -8.84
N ASP A 110 -7.06 3.07 -9.32
CA ASP A 110 -8.42 2.85 -8.89
C ASP A 110 -8.60 1.47 -8.26
N LEU A 111 -9.80 1.21 -7.76
CA LEU A 111 -10.10 -0.04 -7.10
C LEU A 111 -9.97 -1.24 -8.04
N GLU A 112 -10.26 -1.06 -9.33
CA GLU A 112 -10.15 -2.14 -10.31
C GLU A 112 -8.70 -2.57 -10.51
N GLU A 113 -7.76 -1.63 -10.51
CA GLU A 113 -6.34 -1.95 -10.57
C GLU A 113 -5.86 -2.68 -9.31
N LEU A 114 -6.38 -2.30 -8.16
CA LEU A 114 -6.06 -2.96 -6.91
C LEU A 114 -6.61 -4.37 -6.86
N LEU A 115 -7.81 -4.57 -7.35
CA LEU A 115 -8.53 -5.82 -7.34
C LEU A 115 -8.48 -6.50 -8.70
#